data_6e358f451c55515faed622afb2a375f9
#
_entry.id   6e358f451c55515faed622afb2a375f9
#
_cell.length_a   1.000
_cell.length_b   1.000
_cell.length_c   1.000
_cell.angle_alpha   90.00
_cell.angle_beta   90.00
_cell.angle_gamma   90.00
#
_symmetry.space_group_name_H-M   'P 1'
#
loop_
_entity.id
_entity.type
_entity.pdbx_description
1 polymer ?
#
loop_
_entity_poly.entity_id
_entity_poly.type
_entity_poly.pdbx_seq_one_letter_code
_entity_poly.pdbx_strand_id
1 'polypeptide(L)'
;MAKVFTQEEREKIKGLIVEFVRLNGRGTIRQLSDEIGVSHTSVGRLCMELAASGDVYNSGYGVFPSEQARKDWQNARKKLSRAKLKKPSVVDPDLIWLLPDGEIRRYDRRQNIICRECRKSEAMQRVLAFYQGNFQEVMA
;
A
#
# COMPACT_ATOMS: atom_id res chain seq x y z
N MET A 1 37.44 2.99 -11.58
CA MET A 1 37.73 1.55 -11.40
C MET A 1 36.89 1.02 -10.26
N ALA A 2 36.22 -0.11 -10.42
CA ALA A 2 35.47 -0.72 -9.33
C ALA A 2 36.44 -1.28 -8.29
N LYS A 3 36.32 -0.86 -7.03
CA LYS A 3 37.16 -1.34 -5.93
C LYS A 3 36.85 -2.84 -5.72
N VAL A 4 37.85 -3.67 -5.90
CA VAL A 4 37.74 -5.13 -5.62
C VAL A 4 37.97 -5.32 -4.13
N PHE A 5 36.94 -5.78 -3.41
CA PHE A 5 37.01 -6.06 -1.99
C PHE A 5 37.63 -7.45 -1.75
N THR A 6 38.50 -7.56 -0.77
CA THR A 6 38.98 -8.87 -0.27
C THR A 6 37.83 -9.66 0.36
N GLN A 7 38.00 -10.98 0.53
CA GLN A 7 36.97 -11.81 1.15
C GLN A 7 36.65 -11.34 2.58
N GLU A 8 37.65 -11.00 3.36
CA GLU A 8 37.49 -10.49 4.73
C GLU A 8 36.72 -9.16 4.77
N GLU A 9 37.00 -8.23 3.84
CA GLU A 9 36.27 -6.98 3.74
C GLU A 9 34.80 -7.21 3.37
N ARG A 10 34.52 -8.15 2.49
CA ARG A 10 33.14 -8.51 2.10
C ARG A 10 32.36 -9.06 3.29
N GLU A 11 32.98 -9.91 4.11
CA GLU A 11 32.33 -10.47 5.30
C GLU A 11 32.07 -9.39 6.35
N LYS A 12 33.00 -8.48 6.56
CA LYS A 12 32.80 -7.31 7.45
C LYS A 12 31.63 -6.47 6.98
N ILE A 13 31.58 -6.14 5.69
CA ILE A 13 30.50 -5.32 5.10
C ILE A 13 29.15 -6.07 5.24
N LYS A 14 29.10 -7.36 5.00
CA LYS A 14 27.90 -8.20 5.21
C LYS A 14 27.43 -8.15 6.65
N GLY A 15 28.36 -8.25 7.63
CA GLY A 15 28.04 -8.12 9.05
C GLY A 15 27.41 -6.77 9.37
N LEU A 16 27.98 -5.66 8.88
CA LEU A 16 27.45 -4.32 9.06
C LEU A 16 26.05 -4.14 8.45
N ILE A 17 25.80 -4.72 7.27
CA ILE A 17 24.48 -4.70 6.63
C ILE A 17 23.44 -5.41 7.51
N VAL A 18 23.74 -6.61 8.01
CA VAL A 18 22.84 -7.39 8.87
C VAL A 18 22.55 -6.64 10.17
N GLU A 19 23.59 -6.09 10.81
CA GLU A 19 23.45 -5.31 12.03
C GLU A 19 22.58 -4.08 11.82
N PHE A 20 22.85 -3.27 10.79
CA PHE A 20 22.05 -2.11 10.45
C PHE A 20 20.57 -2.45 10.23
N VAL A 21 20.30 -3.52 9.48
CA VAL A 21 18.94 -3.96 9.17
C VAL A 21 18.22 -4.49 10.42
N ARG A 22 18.92 -5.15 11.34
CA ARG A 22 18.35 -5.59 12.62
C ARG A 22 18.02 -4.44 13.54
N LEU A 23 18.90 -3.44 13.63
CA LEU A 23 18.68 -2.27 14.49
C LEU A 23 17.56 -1.37 13.97
N ASN A 24 17.51 -1.10 12.66
CA ASN A 24 16.55 -0.18 12.06
C ASN A 24 15.27 -0.87 11.57
N GLY A 25 15.20 -2.20 11.59
CA GLY A 25 14.07 -3.00 11.08
C GLY A 25 13.91 -2.99 9.56
N ARG A 26 14.55 -2.01 8.86
CA ARG A 26 14.56 -1.87 7.39
C ARG A 26 15.73 -1.01 6.96
N GLY A 27 16.40 -1.39 5.87
CA GLY A 27 17.41 -0.58 5.19
C GLY A 27 17.13 -0.48 3.69
N THR A 28 17.26 0.71 3.13
CA THR A 28 17.34 0.84 1.66
C THR A 28 18.80 0.70 1.22
N ILE A 29 19.04 0.22 0.01
CA ILE A 29 20.41 0.06 -0.52
C ILE A 29 21.17 1.40 -0.48
N ARG A 30 20.45 2.51 -0.69
CA ARG A 30 21.04 3.85 -0.61
C ARG A 30 21.49 4.20 0.81
N GLN A 31 20.63 4.00 1.80
CA GLN A 31 20.98 4.22 3.20
C GLN A 31 22.16 3.35 3.65
N LEU A 32 22.17 2.08 3.25
CA LEU A 32 23.28 1.18 3.53
C LEU A 32 24.58 1.61 2.85
N SER A 33 24.50 2.12 1.62
CA SER A 33 25.64 2.66 0.89
C SER A 33 26.24 3.90 1.58
N ASP A 34 25.38 4.81 2.03
CA ASP A 34 25.78 6.06 2.69
C ASP A 34 26.39 5.77 4.08
N GLU A 35 25.82 4.83 4.84
CA GLU A 35 26.27 4.47 6.18
C GLU A 35 27.59 3.69 6.17
N ILE A 36 27.73 2.74 5.26
CA ILE A 36 28.91 1.85 5.20
C ILE A 36 30.03 2.47 4.36
N GLY A 37 29.73 3.50 3.55
CA GLY A 37 30.70 4.14 2.65
C GLY A 37 31.12 3.27 1.45
N VAL A 38 30.26 2.35 1.03
CA VAL A 38 30.50 1.42 -0.08
C VAL A 38 29.55 1.73 -1.24
N SER A 39 29.99 1.53 -2.47
CA SER A 39 29.20 1.84 -3.65
C SER A 39 27.85 1.09 -3.64
N HIS A 40 26.78 1.77 -4.07
CA HIS A 40 25.42 1.27 -4.17
C HIS A 40 25.32 -0.10 -4.91
N THR A 41 26.09 -0.27 -5.99
CA THR A 41 26.15 -1.52 -6.77
C THR A 41 26.74 -2.67 -5.96
N SER A 42 27.82 -2.40 -5.20
CA SER A 42 28.46 -3.41 -4.35
C SER A 42 27.55 -3.83 -3.20
N VAL A 43 26.93 -2.86 -2.52
CA VAL A 43 25.96 -3.14 -1.45
C VAL A 43 24.78 -3.96 -2.00
N GLY A 44 24.26 -3.62 -3.18
CA GLY A 44 23.18 -4.37 -3.81
C GLY A 44 23.52 -5.85 -4.05
N ARG A 45 24.73 -6.13 -4.53
CA ARG A 45 25.22 -7.50 -4.74
C ARG A 45 25.36 -8.25 -3.41
N LEU A 46 25.93 -7.63 -2.40
CA LEU A 46 26.08 -8.22 -1.06
C LEU A 46 24.73 -8.49 -0.39
N CYS A 47 23.76 -7.61 -0.56
CA CYS A 47 22.38 -7.84 -0.08
C CYS A 47 21.72 -9.03 -0.79
N MET A 48 22.00 -9.25 -2.08
CA MET A 48 21.51 -10.44 -2.80
C MET A 48 22.16 -11.72 -2.29
N GLU A 49 23.47 -11.68 -2.02
CA GLU A 49 24.18 -12.83 -1.43
C GLU A 49 23.64 -13.16 -0.02
N LEU A 50 23.40 -12.14 0.82
CA LEU A 50 22.80 -12.31 2.15
C LEU A 50 21.35 -12.78 2.10
N ALA A 51 20.60 -12.43 1.08
CA ALA A 51 19.26 -12.95 0.87
C ALA A 51 19.28 -14.41 0.41
N ALA A 52 20.29 -14.81 -0.35
CA ALA A 52 20.49 -16.22 -0.74
C ALA A 52 20.92 -17.10 0.44
N SER A 53 21.72 -16.56 1.39
CA SER A 53 22.07 -17.26 2.64
C SER A 53 20.93 -17.29 3.66
N GLY A 54 19.91 -16.44 3.50
CA GLY A 54 18.78 -16.37 4.42
C GLY A 54 18.96 -15.43 5.61
N ASP A 55 20.08 -14.70 5.68
CA ASP A 55 20.37 -13.78 6.79
C ASP A 55 19.52 -12.50 6.74
N VAL A 56 19.08 -12.10 5.57
CA VAL A 56 18.18 -10.95 5.34
C VAL A 56 17.14 -11.29 4.27
N TYR A 57 16.06 -10.52 4.26
CA TYR A 57 15.04 -10.59 3.23
C TYR A 57 15.09 -9.36 2.34
N ASN A 58 15.43 -9.54 1.06
CA ASN A 58 15.49 -8.46 0.08
C ASN A 58 14.17 -8.35 -0.69
N SER A 59 13.62 -7.14 -0.76
CA SER A 59 12.39 -6.85 -1.49
C SER A 59 12.49 -5.52 -2.25
N GLY A 60 11.56 -5.26 -3.16
CA GLY A 60 11.48 -3.96 -3.85
C GLY A 60 11.29 -2.75 -2.93
N TYR A 61 10.95 -2.97 -1.66
CA TYR A 61 10.82 -1.92 -0.63
C TYR A 61 12.08 -1.71 0.21
N GLY A 62 13.11 -2.52 0.03
CA GLY A 62 14.36 -2.51 0.77
C GLY A 62 14.70 -3.87 1.38
N VAL A 63 15.72 -3.88 2.22
CA VAL A 63 16.24 -5.04 2.92
C VAL A 63 15.66 -5.09 4.33
N PHE A 64 15.16 -6.25 4.73
CA PHE A 64 14.52 -6.51 6.03
C PHE A 64 15.22 -7.65 6.75
N PRO A 65 15.12 -7.74 8.10
CA PRO A 65 15.72 -8.85 8.82
C PRO A 65 14.98 -10.18 8.58
N SER A 66 13.71 -10.13 8.19
CA SER A 66 12.91 -11.32 7.87
C SER A 66 11.71 -10.96 6.97
N GLU A 67 11.09 -11.97 6.36
CA GLU A 67 9.86 -11.77 5.59
C GLU A 67 8.71 -11.25 6.47
N GLN A 68 8.63 -11.71 7.72
CA GLN A 68 7.61 -11.25 8.65
C GLN A 68 7.77 -9.75 8.94
N ALA A 69 8.97 -9.27 9.19
CA ALA A 69 9.26 -7.85 9.39
C ALA A 69 8.81 -6.99 8.19
N ARG A 70 8.97 -7.49 6.97
CA ARG A 70 8.44 -6.84 5.77
C ARG A 70 6.92 -6.76 5.78
N LYS A 71 6.24 -7.86 6.12
CA LYS A 71 4.77 -7.89 6.20
C LYS A 71 4.25 -6.92 7.25
N ASP A 72 4.88 -6.89 8.42
CA ASP A 72 4.51 -5.99 9.51
C ASP A 72 4.71 -4.53 9.14
N TRP A 73 5.83 -4.20 8.50
CA TRP A 73 6.08 -2.87 7.98
C TRP A 73 5.03 -2.44 6.94
N GLN A 74 4.67 -3.33 6.00
CA GLN A 74 3.63 -3.03 5.01
C GLN A 74 2.25 -2.81 5.66
N ASN A 75 1.92 -3.63 6.67
CA ASN A 75 0.65 -3.50 7.39
C ASN A 75 0.59 -2.20 8.19
N ALA A 76 1.68 -1.83 8.86
CA ALA A 76 1.79 -0.55 9.56
C ALA A 76 1.62 0.63 8.59
N ARG A 77 2.28 0.59 7.43
CA ARG A 77 2.13 1.62 6.39
C ARG A 77 0.70 1.73 5.85
N LYS A 78 0.03 0.59 5.60
CA LYS A 78 -1.39 0.57 5.18
C LYS A 78 -2.30 1.13 6.26
N LYS A 79 -2.02 0.82 7.54
CA LYS A 79 -2.78 1.36 8.68
C LYS A 79 -2.65 2.89 8.79
N LEU A 80 -1.43 3.41 8.63
CA LEU A 80 -1.16 4.85 8.63
C LEU A 80 -1.84 5.57 7.44
N SER A 81 -1.81 4.98 6.24
CA SER A 81 -2.50 5.54 5.07
C SER A 81 -4.01 5.60 5.28
N ARG A 82 -4.60 4.55 5.85
CA ARG A 82 -6.03 4.51 6.18
C ARG A 82 -6.40 5.49 7.29
N ALA A 83 -5.54 5.71 8.27
CA ALA A 83 -5.75 6.69 9.33
C ALA A 83 -5.73 8.13 8.78
N LYS A 84 -4.85 8.44 7.82
CA LYS A 84 -4.80 9.74 7.15
C LYS A 84 -6.07 10.03 6.32
N LEU A 85 -6.70 9.01 5.76
CA LEU A 85 -7.96 9.13 5.00
C LEU A 85 -9.18 9.35 5.90
N LYS A 86 -9.04 9.15 7.21
CA LYS A 86 -10.09 9.41 8.20
C LYS A 86 -10.06 10.83 8.77
N LYS A 87 -9.44 11.81 8.08
CA LYS A 87 -9.69 13.21 8.44
C LYS A 87 -11.19 13.41 8.41
N PRO A 88 -11.82 13.92 9.51
CA PRO A 88 -13.19 14.36 9.44
C PRO A 88 -13.22 15.37 8.29
N SER A 89 -14.00 15.09 7.25
CA SER A 89 -14.28 16.10 6.28
C SER A 89 -14.87 17.26 7.07
N VAL A 90 -14.13 18.35 7.18
CA VAL A 90 -14.73 19.63 7.53
C VAL A 90 -15.77 19.82 6.44
N VAL A 91 -16.99 19.51 6.76
CA VAL A 91 -18.11 19.72 5.83
C VAL A 91 -18.17 21.23 5.70
N ASP A 92 -17.75 21.71 4.54
CA ASP A 92 -17.90 23.12 4.21
C ASP A 92 -19.38 23.46 4.38
N PRO A 93 -19.73 24.38 5.30
CA PRO A 93 -21.13 24.71 5.56
C PRO A 93 -21.87 25.18 4.31
N ASP A 94 -21.15 25.72 3.30
CA ASP A 94 -21.70 26.17 2.04
C ASP A 94 -22.02 25.02 1.06
N LEU A 95 -21.54 23.81 1.30
CA LEU A 95 -21.85 22.58 0.55
C LEU A 95 -22.98 21.75 1.18
N ILE A 96 -23.67 22.28 2.18
CA ILE A 96 -24.83 21.62 2.79
C ILE A 96 -26.05 21.85 1.89
N TRP A 97 -26.36 20.86 1.09
CA TRP A 97 -27.61 20.85 0.32
C TRP A 97 -28.77 20.54 1.29
N LEU A 98 -29.55 21.58 1.58
CA LEU A 98 -30.81 21.45 2.31
C LEU A 98 -31.83 20.78 1.38
N LEU A 99 -32.33 19.63 1.78
CA LEU A 99 -33.48 19.02 1.12
C LEU A 99 -34.76 19.81 1.46
N PRO A 100 -35.80 19.72 0.63
CA PRO A 100 -37.08 20.41 0.86
C PRO A 100 -37.67 20.21 2.26
N ASP A 101 -37.35 19.08 2.89
CA ASP A 101 -37.85 18.70 4.22
C ASP A 101 -36.98 19.23 5.37
N GLY A 102 -35.95 20.02 5.10
CA GLY A 102 -34.99 20.51 6.10
C GLY A 102 -34.02 19.46 6.65
N GLU A 103 -34.05 18.27 6.12
CA GLU A 103 -33.12 17.21 6.52
C GLU A 103 -31.76 17.35 5.79
N ILE A 104 -30.68 17.25 6.57
CA ILE A 104 -29.32 17.25 6.04
C ILE A 104 -28.91 15.80 5.75
N ARG A 105 -28.95 15.39 4.49
CA ARG A 105 -28.44 14.06 4.08
C ARG A 105 -26.93 14.12 3.87
N ARG A 106 -26.19 13.43 4.73
CA ARG A 106 -24.76 13.25 4.52
C ARG A 106 -24.53 12.16 3.49
N TYR A 107 -23.75 12.48 2.45
CA TYR A 107 -23.31 11.47 1.48
C TYR A 107 -22.40 10.47 2.16
N ASP A 108 -22.88 9.25 2.38
CA ASP A 108 -22.06 8.12 2.81
C ASP A 108 -21.82 7.20 1.62
N ARG A 109 -20.57 7.20 1.14
CA ARG A 109 -20.15 6.37 0.01
C ARG A 109 -20.38 4.87 0.27
N ARG A 110 -20.41 4.43 1.53
CA ARG A 110 -20.65 3.03 1.90
C ARG A 110 -22.12 2.65 1.80
N GLN A 111 -22.99 3.58 2.06
CA GLN A 111 -24.43 3.35 2.01
C GLN A 111 -25.00 3.59 0.61
N ASN A 112 -24.26 4.31 -0.24
CA ASN A 112 -24.64 4.63 -1.61
C ASN A 112 -26.15 4.95 -1.76
N ILE A 113 -26.62 5.90 -0.94
CA ILE A 113 -28.04 6.25 -0.80
C ILE A 113 -28.62 6.65 -2.17
N ILE A 114 -27.84 7.42 -2.96
CA ILE A 114 -28.26 7.85 -4.31
C ILE A 114 -28.55 6.64 -5.20
N CYS A 115 -27.68 5.61 -5.20
CA CYS A 115 -27.92 4.39 -5.99
C CYS A 115 -29.10 3.57 -5.48
N ARG A 116 -29.38 3.57 -4.17
CA ARG A 116 -30.57 2.90 -3.63
C ARG A 116 -31.85 3.61 -4.02
N GLU A 117 -31.86 4.93 -3.93
CA GLU A 117 -33.01 5.75 -4.34
C GLU A 117 -33.25 5.66 -5.84
N CYS A 118 -32.18 5.74 -6.66
CA CYS A 118 -32.29 5.52 -8.10
C CYS A 118 -32.82 4.12 -8.45
N ARG A 119 -32.36 3.08 -7.77
CA ARG A 119 -32.88 1.71 -8.01
C ARG A 119 -34.35 1.53 -7.63
N LYS A 120 -34.82 2.26 -6.64
CA LYS A 120 -36.21 2.25 -6.17
C LYS A 120 -37.10 3.20 -6.97
N SER A 121 -36.56 4.11 -7.79
CA SER A 121 -37.35 5.01 -8.60
C SER A 121 -38.15 4.25 -9.64
N GLU A 122 -39.37 4.70 -9.93
CA GLU A 122 -40.24 4.07 -10.94
C GLU A 122 -39.59 3.99 -12.32
N ALA A 123 -38.83 5.02 -12.70
CA ALA A 123 -38.10 5.05 -13.96
C ALA A 123 -37.06 3.92 -14.05
N MET A 124 -36.30 3.68 -12.99
CA MET A 124 -35.30 2.61 -12.95
C MET A 124 -35.96 1.24 -12.86
N GLN A 125 -37.07 1.10 -12.14
CA GLN A 125 -37.85 -0.14 -12.11
C GLN A 125 -38.36 -0.52 -13.49
N ARG A 126 -38.84 0.44 -14.28
CA ARG A 126 -39.25 0.20 -15.68
C ARG A 126 -38.08 -0.23 -16.56
N VAL A 127 -36.92 0.41 -16.43
CA VAL A 127 -35.69 0.02 -17.15
C VAL A 127 -35.26 -1.39 -16.78
N LEU A 128 -35.22 -1.72 -15.49
CA LEU A 128 -34.84 -3.08 -15.03
C LEU A 128 -35.82 -4.15 -15.52
N ALA A 129 -37.12 -3.86 -15.48
CA ALA A 129 -38.16 -4.79 -16.00
C ALA A 129 -37.99 -5.04 -17.50
N PHE A 130 -37.66 -3.99 -18.27
CA PHE A 130 -37.37 -4.10 -19.69
C PHE A 130 -36.19 -5.02 -19.99
N TYR A 131 -35.08 -4.84 -19.25
CA TYR A 131 -33.90 -5.70 -19.42
C TYR A 131 -34.14 -7.14 -18.96
N GLN A 132 -34.92 -7.37 -17.90
CA GLN A 132 -35.26 -8.69 -17.42
C GLN A 132 -36.19 -9.41 -18.44
N GLY A 133 -37.15 -8.73 -19.04
CA GLY A 133 -37.99 -9.25 -20.07
C GLY A 133 -37.22 -9.68 -21.32
N ASN A 134 -36.36 -8.82 -21.84
CA ASN A 134 -35.54 -9.15 -23.02
C ASN A 134 -34.55 -10.32 -22.77
N PHE A 135 -34.07 -10.49 -21.51
CA PHE A 135 -33.17 -11.60 -21.19
C PHE A 135 -33.89 -12.96 -21.20
N GLN A 136 -35.18 -12.99 -20.90
CA GLN A 136 -35.99 -14.23 -20.97
C GLN A 136 -36.33 -14.61 -22.41
N GLU A 137 -36.56 -13.66 -23.30
CA GLU A 137 -36.82 -13.92 -24.71
C GLU A 137 -35.60 -14.45 -25.49
N VAL A 138 -34.34 -14.04 -25.06
CA VAL A 138 -33.11 -14.49 -25.71
C VAL A 138 -32.68 -15.89 -25.23
N MET A 139 -33.16 -16.34 -24.08
CA MET A 139 -32.84 -17.67 -23.51
C MET A 139 -33.96 -18.72 -23.75
N ALA A 140 -35.02 -18.33 -24.37
CA ALA A 140 -36.10 -19.24 -24.78
C ALA A 140 -35.95 -19.66 -26.24
#